data_371f875ffaa8ce4593987347b9101c00
#
_entry.id   371f875ffaa8ce4593987347b9101c00
#
_cell.length_a   1.000
_cell.length_b   1.000
_cell.length_c   1.000
_cell.angle_alpha   90.00
_cell.angle_beta   90.00
_cell.angle_gamma   90.00
#
_symmetry.space_group_name_H-M   'P 1'
#
loop_
_entity.id
_entity.type
_entity.pdbx_description
1 polymer ?
#
loop_
_entity_poly.entity_id
_entity_poly.type
_entity_poly.pdbx_seq_one_letter_code
_entity_poly.pdbx_strand_id
1 'polypeptide(L)'
;MVSLEKMVSFLDRVPSHILVVIDEAYFEFGNKISDEYPDCTKLHYPNVIVLRTFSKAYGLAGLRLGYAIGPEYLIQALTKVKLTFDPNLAAQIAGSAALEDEDFLQKTLDNNSEQMIKLMNAYAELGIKAIPSVANFIALEMKDESMVEYYYENLLKK
;
A
#
# COMPACT_ATOMS: atom_id res chain seq x y z
N MET A 1 -7.77 -7.27 -5.54
CA MET A 1 -6.84 -8.03 -4.68
C MET A 1 -6.34 -9.25 -5.45
N VAL A 2 -5.06 -9.58 -5.35
CA VAL A 2 -4.46 -10.80 -5.89
C VAL A 2 -4.30 -11.78 -4.74
N SER A 3 -4.76 -13.04 -4.88
CA SER A 3 -4.60 -14.06 -3.84
C SER A 3 -3.14 -14.54 -3.77
N LEU A 4 -2.76 -15.12 -2.61
CA LEU A 4 -1.43 -15.69 -2.40
C LEU A 4 -1.10 -16.75 -3.46
N GLU A 5 -2.04 -17.64 -3.78
CA GLU A 5 -1.87 -18.69 -4.79
C GLU A 5 -1.51 -18.11 -6.17
N LYS A 6 -2.24 -17.05 -6.59
CA LYS A 6 -1.97 -16.37 -7.87
C LYS A 6 -0.61 -15.67 -7.86
N MET A 7 -0.23 -15.07 -6.72
CA MET A 7 1.07 -14.44 -6.57
C MET A 7 2.20 -15.47 -6.69
N VAL A 8 2.11 -16.58 -5.97
CA VAL A 8 3.09 -17.68 -6.05
C VAL A 8 3.15 -18.25 -7.47
N SER A 9 1.99 -18.55 -8.09
CA SER A 9 1.94 -19.05 -9.47
C SER A 9 2.54 -18.07 -10.49
N PHE A 10 2.46 -16.78 -10.25
CA PHE A 10 3.14 -15.77 -11.07
C PHE A 10 4.65 -15.82 -10.84
N LEU A 11 5.10 -15.77 -9.59
CA LEU A 11 6.52 -15.72 -9.23
C LEU A 11 7.29 -16.97 -9.68
N ASP A 12 6.66 -18.14 -9.61
CA ASP A 12 7.25 -19.40 -10.07
C ASP A 12 7.56 -19.42 -11.58
N ARG A 13 6.89 -18.58 -12.35
CA ARG A 13 7.09 -18.46 -13.81
C ARG A 13 8.03 -17.34 -14.21
N VAL A 14 8.39 -16.45 -13.28
CA VAL A 14 9.32 -15.37 -13.57
C VAL A 14 10.75 -15.89 -13.58
N PRO A 15 11.50 -15.73 -14.68
CA PRO A 15 12.91 -16.15 -14.72
C PRO A 15 13.75 -15.42 -13.66
N SER A 16 14.70 -16.14 -13.06
CA SER A 16 15.51 -15.64 -11.94
C SER A 16 16.36 -14.40 -12.26
N HIS A 17 16.62 -14.10 -13.53
CA HIS A 17 17.33 -12.91 -13.97
C HIS A 17 16.44 -11.66 -14.05
N ILE A 18 15.13 -11.80 -13.85
CA ILE A 18 14.17 -10.69 -13.83
C ILE A 18 13.88 -10.32 -12.38
N LEU A 19 14.22 -9.10 -11.98
CA LEU A 19 13.88 -8.58 -10.67
C LEU A 19 12.38 -8.27 -10.60
N VAL A 20 11.71 -8.78 -9.58
CA VAL A 20 10.31 -8.45 -9.25
C VAL A 20 10.29 -7.55 -8.03
N VAL A 21 9.65 -6.40 -8.16
CA VAL A 21 9.40 -5.49 -7.03
C VAL A 21 7.91 -5.50 -6.73
N ILE A 22 7.56 -5.91 -5.52
CA ILE A 22 6.17 -5.97 -5.04
C ILE A 22 5.95 -4.77 -4.12
N ASP A 23 5.07 -3.86 -4.52
CA ASP A 23 4.70 -2.70 -3.71
C ASP A 23 3.51 -3.06 -2.81
N GLU A 24 3.78 -3.22 -1.53
CA GLU A 24 2.81 -3.49 -0.47
C GLU A 24 2.51 -2.24 0.37
N ALA A 25 2.46 -1.07 -0.23
CA ALA A 25 2.20 0.19 0.48
C ALA A 25 0.86 0.23 1.23
N TYR A 26 -0.07 -0.66 0.90
CA TYR A 26 -1.39 -0.77 1.53
C TYR A 26 -1.60 -2.11 2.24
N PHE A 27 -0.51 -2.79 2.59
CA PHE A 27 -0.55 -4.11 3.21
C PHE A 27 -1.42 -4.15 4.47
N GLU A 28 -1.24 -3.22 5.39
CA GLU A 28 -1.93 -3.19 6.67
C GLU A 28 -3.46 -3.11 6.49
N PHE A 29 -3.92 -2.31 5.52
CA PHE A 29 -5.36 -2.20 5.19
C PHE A 29 -5.90 -3.50 4.57
N GLY A 30 -5.17 -4.07 3.61
CA GLY A 30 -5.59 -5.29 2.92
C GLY A 30 -5.64 -6.49 3.87
N ASN A 31 -4.63 -6.65 4.70
CA ASN A 31 -4.52 -7.72 5.70
C ASN A 31 -5.59 -7.61 6.79
N LYS A 32 -6.03 -6.38 7.15
CA LYS A 32 -7.15 -6.16 8.06
C LYS A 32 -8.48 -6.65 7.50
N ILE A 33 -8.68 -6.55 6.19
CA ILE A 33 -9.95 -6.88 5.54
C ILE A 33 -10.04 -8.37 5.21
N SER A 34 -8.93 -9.03 4.91
CA SER A 34 -8.91 -10.43 4.48
C SER A 34 -7.63 -11.14 4.90
N ASP A 35 -7.77 -12.25 5.60
CA ASP A 35 -6.66 -13.16 5.92
C ASP A 35 -6.01 -13.78 4.67
N GLU A 36 -6.70 -13.74 3.53
CA GLU A 36 -6.17 -14.18 2.24
C GLU A 36 -5.29 -13.12 1.55
N TYR A 37 -5.20 -11.90 2.10
CA TYR A 37 -4.30 -10.89 1.55
C TYR A 37 -2.85 -11.34 1.72
N PRO A 38 -2.08 -11.45 0.62
CA PRO A 38 -0.76 -12.05 0.68
C PRO A 38 0.22 -11.16 1.47
N ASP A 39 0.95 -11.76 2.38
CA ASP A 39 2.16 -11.20 2.97
C ASP A 39 3.36 -11.70 2.17
N CYS A 40 3.75 -10.95 1.14
CA CYS A 40 4.82 -11.36 0.25
C CYS A 40 6.21 -11.31 0.91
N THR A 41 6.34 -10.71 2.10
CA THR A 41 7.60 -10.76 2.87
C THR A 41 7.95 -12.17 3.34
N LYS A 42 6.96 -13.06 3.40
CA LYS A 42 7.13 -14.48 3.74
C LYS A 42 7.52 -15.36 2.55
N LEU A 43 7.54 -14.79 1.34
CA LEU A 43 7.90 -15.50 0.13
C LEU A 43 9.40 -15.33 -0.14
N HIS A 44 10.14 -16.45 -0.10
CA HIS A 44 11.60 -16.44 -0.20
C HIS A 44 12.08 -16.73 -1.63
N TYR A 45 11.82 -15.79 -2.55
CA TYR A 45 12.33 -15.85 -3.93
C TYR A 45 13.66 -15.08 -4.05
N PRO A 46 14.64 -15.60 -4.82
CA PRO A 46 15.95 -14.96 -4.94
C PRO A 46 15.91 -13.62 -5.70
N ASN A 47 14.86 -13.36 -6.47
CA ASN A 47 14.72 -12.20 -7.33
C ASN A 47 13.53 -11.31 -6.96
N VAL A 48 13.03 -11.40 -5.71
CA VAL A 48 11.88 -10.59 -5.25
C VAL A 48 12.31 -9.61 -4.17
N ILE A 49 11.85 -8.37 -4.29
CA ILE A 49 11.93 -7.34 -3.25
C ILE A 49 10.50 -6.87 -2.95
N VAL A 50 10.15 -6.82 -1.67
CA VAL A 50 8.88 -6.30 -1.19
C VAL A 50 9.10 -4.92 -0.58
N LEU A 51 8.29 -3.94 -0.98
CA LEU A 51 8.33 -2.57 -0.46
C LEU A 51 7.16 -2.33 0.47
N ARG A 52 7.43 -1.68 1.62
CA ARG A 52 6.43 -1.18 2.57
C ARG A 52 6.71 0.25 2.99
N THR A 53 5.70 0.92 3.51
CA THR A 53 5.82 2.35 3.83
C THR A 53 5.16 2.71 5.16
N PHE A 54 5.71 3.70 5.84
CA PHE A 54 5.09 4.35 7.00
C PHE A 54 4.14 5.49 6.59
N SER A 55 4.04 5.80 5.29
CA SER A 55 3.29 6.95 4.79
C SER A 55 1.77 6.79 4.84
N LYS A 56 1.25 5.57 4.98
CA LYS A 56 -0.17 5.24 4.89
C LYS A 56 -0.74 4.91 6.27
N ALA A 57 -0.85 3.65 6.64
CA ALA A 57 -1.49 3.21 7.88
C ALA A 57 -0.86 3.81 9.15
N TYR A 58 0.44 4.04 9.15
CA TYR A 58 1.19 4.64 10.26
C TYR A 58 1.15 6.18 10.30
N GLY A 59 0.55 6.86 9.32
CA GLY A 59 0.36 8.31 9.32
C GLY A 59 1.62 9.16 9.15
N LEU A 60 2.77 8.58 8.79
CA LEU A 60 4.08 9.28 8.75
C LEU A 60 4.50 9.74 7.35
N ALA A 61 3.55 10.08 6.48
CA ALA A 61 3.82 10.48 5.10
C ALA A 61 4.83 11.63 4.96
N GLY A 62 4.77 12.61 5.86
CA GLY A 62 5.67 13.78 5.86
C GLY A 62 7.13 13.45 6.20
N LEU A 63 7.40 12.31 6.84
CA LEU A 63 8.76 11.91 7.24
C LEU A 63 9.52 11.15 6.15
N ARG A 64 8.86 10.78 5.05
CA ARG A 64 9.45 10.10 3.89
C ARG A 64 10.16 8.79 4.27
N LEU A 65 9.50 7.93 5.06
CA LEU A 65 10.03 6.67 5.55
C LEU A 65 9.32 5.47 4.90
N GLY A 66 10.11 4.51 4.48
CA GLY A 66 9.69 3.20 4.00
C GLY A 66 10.83 2.20 4.15
N TYR A 67 10.57 0.95 3.84
CA TYR A 67 11.56 -0.11 3.90
C TYR A 67 11.36 -1.14 2.80
N ALA A 68 12.44 -1.86 2.50
CA ALA A 68 12.45 -2.95 1.54
C ALA A 68 12.91 -4.24 2.24
N ILE A 69 12.26 -5.35 1.90
CA ILE A 69 12.62 -6.68 2.36
C ILE A 69 12.91 -7.54 1.14
N GLY A 70 14.05 -8.20 1.12
CA GLY A 70 14.46 -9.05 0.00
C GLY A 70 15.78 -9.76 0.25
N PRO A 71 16.28 -10.51 -0.73
CA PRO A 71 17.57 -11.21 -0.63
C PRO A 71 18.73 -10.25 -0.32
N GLU A 72 19.65 -10.72 0.51
CA GLU A 72 20.77 -9.91 1.01
C GLU A 72 21.56 -9.21 -0.10
N TYR A 73 21.86 -9.92 -1.19
CA TYR A 73 22.65 -9.37 -2.29
C TYR A 73 21.95 -8.19 -3.00
N LEU A 74 20.62 -8.21 -3.08
CA LEU A 74 19.83 -7.10 -3.65
C LEU A 74 19.81 -5.91 -2.68
N ILE A 75 19.61 -6.16 -1.40
CA ILE A 75 19.62 -5.11 -0.37
C ILE A 75 21.01 -4.46 -0.28
N GLN A 76 22.09 -5.24 -0.36
CA GLN A 76 23.45 -4.69 -0.43
C GLN A 76 23.68 -3.82 -1.68
N ALA A 77 23.12 -4.22 -2.84
CA ALA A 77 23.20 -3.42 -4.06
C ALA A 77 22.46 -2.08 -3.91
N LEU A 78 21.24 -2.10 -3.34
CA LEU A 78 20.47 -0.89 -3.04
C LEU A 78 21.18 0.03 -2.05
N THR A 79 21.83 -0.53 -1.03
CA THR A 79 22.58 0.23 -0.03
C THR A 79 23.74 1.03 -0.65
N LYS A 80 24.36 0.52 -1.72
CA LYS A 80 25.46 1.22 -2.42
C LYS A 80 25.02 2.50 -3.14
N VAL A 81 23.75 2.58 -3.54
CA VAL A 81 23.19 3.72 -4.28
C VAL A 81 22.26 4.58 -3.43
N LYS A 82 22.05 4.20 -2.17
CA LYS A 82 21.23 4.95 -1.23
C LYS A 82 21.88 6.32 -0.94
N LEU A 83 21.04 7.36 -0.87
CA LEU A 83 21.51 8.69 -0.51
C LEU A 83 22.10 8.72 0.90
N THR A 84 23.17 9.49 1.07
CA THR A 84 23.79 9.70 2.37
C THR A 84 22.79 10.39 3.31
N PHE A 85 22.74 9.95 4.58
CA PHE A 85 21.82 10.47 5.61
C PHE A 85 20.32 10.20 5.37
N ASP A 86 19.97 9.30 4.46
CA ASP A 86 18.60 8.86 4.25
C ASP A 86 18.36 7.46 4.88
N PRO A 87 17.31 7.25 5.67
CA PRO A 87 16.33 8.23 6.16
C PRO A 87 16.91 9.17 7.25
N ASN A 88 16.30 10.35 7.40
CA ASN A 88 16.70 11.30 8.44
C ASN A 88 16.43 10.77 9.86
N LEU A 89 17.13 11.33 10.87
CA LEU A 89 17.04 10.85 12.26
C LEU A 89 15.61 10.89 12.83
N ALA A 90 14.85 11.95 12.54
CA ALA A 90 13.47 12.06 13.02
C ALA A 90 12.57 10.96 12.44
N ALA A 91 12.75 10.62 11.15
CA ALA A 91 12.06 9.51 10.51
C ALA A 91 12.39 8.16 11.16
N GLN A 92 13.67 7.92 11.47
CA GLN A 92 14.10 6.66 12.13
C GLN A 92 13.47 6.51 13.52
N ILE A 93 13.50 7.56 14.34
CA ILE A 93 12.90 7.55 15.69
C ILE A 93 11.38 7.35 15.60
N ALA A 94 10.71 8.12 14.76
CA ALA A 94 9.26 8.04 14.59
C ALA A 94 8.81 6.69 14.02
N GLY A 95 9.56 6.12 13.07
CA GLY A 95 9.27 4.80 12.53
C GLY A 95 9.39 3.70 13.57
N SER A 96 10.41 3.73 14.41
CA SER A 96 10.55 2.77 15.52
C SER A 96 9.39 2.89 16.50
N ALA A 97 9.02 4.11 16.92
CA ALA A 97 7.89 4.33 17.81
C ALA A 97 6.56 3.89 17.19
N ALA A 98 6.37 4.12 15.88
CA ALA A 98 5.14 3.74 15.19
C ALA A 98 4.95 2.22 15.08
N LEU A 99 6.03 1.44 15.03
CA LEU A 99 5.96 -0.03 15.04
C LEU A 99 5.54 -0.60 16.41
N GLU A 100 5.74 0.16 17.47
CA GLU A 100 5.37 -0.20 18.85
C GLU A 100 3.95 0.27 19.21
N ASP A 101 3.35 1.19 18.44
CA ASP A 101 2.03 1.76 18.69
C ASP A 101 0.94 0.98 17.93
N GLU A 102 0.67 -0.24 18.39
CA GLU A 102 -0.38 -1.10 17.84
C GLU A 102 -1.78 -0.47 17.99
N ASP A 103 -2.02 0.27 19.07
CA ASP A 103 -3.29 0.93 19.32
C ASP A 103 -3.62 2.00 18.28
N PHE A 104 -2.64 2.81 17.88
CA PHE A 104 -2.80 3.80 16.82
C PHE A 104 -3.08 3.10 15.47
N LEU A 105 -2.27 2.10 15.14
CA LEU A 105 -2.46 1.33 13.91
C LEU A 105 -3.86 0.74 13.85
N GLN A 106 -4.30 0.06 14.91
CA GLN A 106 -5.64 -0.56 14.96
C GLN A 106 -6.75 0.48 14.78
N LYS A 107 -6.68 1.64 15.47
CA LYS A 107 -7.65 2.74 15.31
C LYS A 107 -7.69 3.26 13.87
N THR A 108 -6.54 3.38 13.22
CA THR A 108 -6.45 3.82 11.82
C THR A 108 -7.15 2.83 10.89
N LEU A 109 -6.90 1.54 11.07
CA LEU A 109 -7.48 0.47 10.25
C LEU A 109 -8.99 0.35 10.46
N ASP A 110 -9.46 0.42 11.70
CA ASP A 110 -10.89 0.36 12.04
C ASP A 110 -11.64 1.57 11.46
N ASN A 111 -11.10 2.79 11.65
CA ASN A 111 -11.68 3.99 11.05
C ASN A 111 -11.73 3.90 9.52
N ASN A 112 -10.65 3.43 8.86
CA ASN A 112 -10.67 3.25 7.41
C ASN A 112 -11.76 2.28 6.98
N SER A 113 -11.89 1.13 7.64
CA SER A 113 -12.90 0.12 7.32
C SER A 113 -14.32 0.67 7.44
N GLU A 114 -14.60 1.42 8.51
CA GLU A 114 -15.90 2.07 8.73
C GLU A 114 -16.20 3.12 7.67
N GLN A 115 -15.24 4.01 7.37
CA GLN A 115 -15.44 5.09 6.40
C GLN A 115 -15.55 4.54 4.97
N MET A 116 -14.83 3.48 4.62
CA MET A 116 -14.95 2.82 3.32
C MET A 116 -16.37 2.29 3.08
N ILE A 117 -16.97 1.65 4.08
CA ILE A 117 -18.36 1.19 3.99
C ILE A 117 -19.33 2.35 3.78
N LYS A 118 -19.19 3.44 4.56
CA LYS A 118 -20.02 4.64 4.42
C LYS A 118 -19.90 5.26 3.02
N LEU A 119 -18.68 5.40 2.52
CA LEU A 119 -18.45 5.97 1.19
C LEU A 119 -18.99 5.09 0.08
N MET A 120 -18.80 3.76 0.14
CA MET A 120 -19.33 2.83 -0.85
C MET A 120 -20.87 2.90 -0.92
N ASN A 121 -21.53 2.97 0.25
CA ASN A 121 -22.99 3.11 0.32
C ASN A 121 -23.45 4.46 -0.27
N ALA A 122 -22.78 5.57 0.09
CA ALA A 122 -23.10 6.89 -0.43
C ALA A 122 -22.93 6.98 -1.96
N TYR A 123 -21.89 6.38 -2.52
CA TYR A 123 -21.74 6.32 -3.98
C TYR A 123 -22.82 5.46 -4.64
N ALA A 124 -23.20 4.36 -4.02
CA ALA A 124 -24.32 3.53 -4.53
C ALA A 124 -25.65 4.30 -4.53
N GLU A 125 -25.97 5.06 -3.48
CA GLU A 125 -27.15 5.92 -3.40
C GLU A 125 -27.14 7.03 -4.47
N LEU A 126 -25.99 7.54 -4.83
CA LEU A 126 -25.81 8.52 -5.91
C LEU A 126 -25.79 7.90 -7.32
N GLY A 127 -25.89 6.57 -7.43
CA GLY A 127 -25.79 5.85 -8.70
C GLY A 127 -24.39 5.88 -9.33
N ILE A 128 -23.35 6.17 -8.53
CA ILE A 128 -21.95 6.19 -8.97
C ILE A 128 -21.34 4.82 -8.72
N LYS A 129 -20.76 4.21 -9.74
CA LYS A 129 -20.11 2.91 -9.60
C LYS A 129 -18.75 3.06 -8.97
N ALA A 130 -18.62 2.59 -7.73
CA ALA A 130 -17.35 2.52 -7.02
C ALA A 130 -16.72 1.13 -7.22
N ILE A 131 -15.41 1.10 -7.49
CA ILE A 131 -14.63 -0.13 -7.62
C ILE A 131 -14.25 -0.60 -6.20
N PRO A 132 -14.55 -1.86 -5.83
CA PRO A 132 -14.18 -2.39 -4.51
C PRO A 132 -12.68 -2.24 -4.23
N SER A 133 -12.34 -1.69 -3.08
CA SER A 133 -10.98 -1.42 -2.66
C SER A 133 -10.70 -2.00 -1.28
N VAL A 134 -9.46 -2.48 -1.07
CA VAL A 134 -8.93 -2.88 0.23
C VAL A 134 -7.91 -1.87 0.76
N ALA A 135 -7.71 -0.77 0.05
CA ALA A 135 -6.80 0.32 0.43
C ALA A 135 -7.55 1.43 1.20
N ASN A 136 -6.96 2.60 1.34
CA ASN A 136 -7.59 3.78 1.93
C ASN A 136 -8.03 4.81 0.87
N PHE A 137 -8.39 4.32 -0.31
CA PHE A 137 -8.96 5.12 -1.40
C PHE A 137 -9.96 4.29 -2.21
N ILE A 138 -10.84 4.96 -2.93
CA ILE A 138 -11.84 4.36 -3.80
C ILE A 138 -11.67 4.92 -5.20
N ALA A 139 -11.61 4.03 -6.20
CA ALA A 139 -11.70 4.42 -7.60
C ALA A 139 -13.19 4.42 -8.03
N LEU A 140 -13.60 5.49 -8.70
CA LEU A 140 -14.95 5.64 -9.23
C LEU A 140 -14.94 5.43 -10.74
N GLU A 141 -15.84 4.61 -11.24
CA GLU A 141 -16.02 4.42 -12.67
C GLU A 141 -17.00 5.47 -13.20
N MET A 142 -16.50 6.38 -14.02
CA MET A 142 -17.30 7.41 -14.66
C MET A 142 -17.76 6.94 -16.05
N LYS A 143 -18.88 7.49 -16.50
CA LYS A 143 -19.49 7.11 -17.76
C LYS A 143 -18.63 7.45 -18.98
N ASP A 144 -17.95 8.60 -18.93
CA ASP A 144 -17.10 9.12 -19.99
C ASP A 144 -16.07 10.11 -19.43
N GLU A 145 -15.13 10.53 -20.28
CA GLU A 145 -14.02 11.42 -19.93
C GLU A 145 -14.52 12.82 -19.52
N SER A 146 -15.59 13.32 -20.15
CA SER A 146 -16.15 14.64 -19.82
C SER A 146 -16.71 14.68 -18.40
N MET A 147 -17.26 13.56 -17.92
CA MET A 147 -17.73 13.41 -16.55
C MET A 147 -16.54 13.37 -15.56
N VAL A 148 -15.42 12.73 -15.91
CA VAL A 148 -14.20 12.74 -15.10
C VAL A 148 -13.70 14.16 -14.92
N GLU A 149 -13.54 14.92 -16.01
CA GLU A 149 -13.10 16.32 -15.98
C GLU A 149 -14.04 17.20 -15.16
N TYR A 150 -15.35 17.06 -15.36
CA TYR A 150 -16.36 17.80 -14.60
C TYR A 150 -16.24 17.56 -13.08
N TYR A 151 -16.12 16.29 -12.64
CA TYR A 151 -15.98 15.98 -11.22
C TYR A 151 -14.64 16.48 -10.68
N TYR A 152 -13.54 16.26 -11.40
CA TYR A 152 -12.21 16.70 -11.00
C TYR A 152 -12.18 18.21 -10.75
N GLU A 153 -12.62 19.01 -11.74
CA GLU A 153 -12.59 20.47 -11.62
C GLU A 153 -13.52 21.02 -10.53
N ASN A 154 -14.70 20.40 -10.34
CA ASN A 154 -15.66 20.89 -9.36
C ASN A 154 -15.32 20.49 -7.92
N LEU A 155 -14.68 19.33 -7.71
CA LEU A 155 -14.21 18.91 -6.39
C LEU A 155 -13.00 19.75 -5.92
N LEU A 156 -12.14 20.20 -6.85
CA LEU A 156 -11.01 21.07 -6.51
C LEU A 156 -11.43 22.48 -6.06
N LYS A 157 -12.65 22.91 -6.36
CA LYS A 157 -13.17 24.24 -6.02
C LYS A 157 -13.88 24.29 -4.65
N LYS A 158 -14.03 23.13 -3.98
CA LYS A 158 -14.66 23.00 -2.66
C LYS A 158 -13.66 22.66 -1.58
#